data_96102b1b0e9e0a1f07e1a30ba37b0977
#
_entry.id   96102b1b0e9e0a1f07e1a30ba37b0977
#
_cell.length_a   1.000
_cell.length_b   1.000
_cell.length_c   1.000
_cell.angle_alpha   90.00
_cell.angle_beta   90.00
_cell.angle_gamma   90.00
#
_symmetry.space_group_name_H-M   'P 1'
#
loop_
_entity.id
_entity.type
_entity.pdbx_description
1 polymer ?
#
loop_
_entity_poly.entity_id
_entity_poly.type
_entity_poly.pdbx_seq_one_letter_code
_entity_poly.pdbx_strand_id
1 'polypeptide(L)'
;MSLNSNDRSIAGFTMAGHALVHWFETSIPIFLVVWLLEFDVSYALIGLIVALGYAPFGIGALPGGILTDRFGPKRLILACLAGMSIAFLVLAAASVFESIYAIAVGLLLWGIAASVYHPAGLALISTGVEDRGTVFAWHGIAGNFGIALGPFVAATLLIFLEWPLVAALLAIPGFLAVAYGLSANFDPTAAVEEDVDAGPDKALSLSDLLTNSRALFASAFAIVFVIVTFEGLYYRGMLTYLPEIMHGLPAIEGIEVAPALEQYDIEPEFYIYVGLLVVGMAGQYAGGKLIDRVAPGRGLALLFAILGVLALAFVPVVDLGLGPLLVLCAVLGFFLFAIQPFYQNAVAVYTPPDTRGLSYGYTYLGEFGLGAGSIAIGGFVLGEAGLGAFFAVLASFAAAGALLSAGLVFGLDRLFDRSPEGTTVDADD
;
A
#
# COMPACT_ATOMS: atom_id res chain seq x y z
N MET A 1 -29.18 -0.83 -8.93
CA MET A 1 -29.48 -2.06 -9.71
C MET A 1 -28.73 -3.22 -9.08
N SER A 2 -29.25 -4.45 -9.17
CA SER A 2 -28.48 -5.62 -8.70
C SER A 2 -27.46 -6.00 -9.77
N LEU A 3 -26.20 -6.23 -9.38
CA LEU A 3 -25.17 -6.71 -10.28
C LEU A 3 -25.62 -7.98 -11.02
N ASN A 4 -25.24 -8.14 -12.28
CA ASN A 4 -25.44 -9.37 -13.05
C ASN A 4 -24.59 -10.53 -12.49
N SER A 5 -24.72 -11.75 -13.01
CA SER A 5 -24.03 -12.91 -12.48
C SER A 5 -22.51 -12.86 -12.71
N ASN A 6 -22.08 -12.30 -13.85
CA ASN A 6 -20.68 -12.12 -14.20
C ASN A 6 -20.02 -11.11 -13.28
N ASP A 7 -20.63 -9.93 -13.12
CA ASP A 7 -20.15 -8.87 -12.25
C ASP A 7 -20.02 -9.34 -10.80
N ARG A 8 -21.00 -10.13 -10.28
CA ARG A 8 -20.92 -10.72 -8.93
C ARG A 8 -19.76 -11.69 -8.78
N SER A 9 -19.51 -12.55 -9.77
CA SER A 9 -18.40 -13.50 -9.76
C SER A 9 -17.06 -12.79 -9.74
N ILE A 10 -16.87 -11.78 -10.61
CA ILE A 10 -15.65 -10.98 -10.66
C ILE A 10 -15.49 -10.18 -9.36
N ALA A 11 -16.56 -9.52 -8.89
CA ALA A 11 -16.54 -8.76 -7.63
C ALA A 11 -16.08 -9.65 -6.46
N GLY A 12 -16.71 -10.81 -6.27
CA GLY A 12 -16.35 -11.72 -5.19
C GLY A 12 -14.88 -12.18 -5.25
N PHE A 13 -14.40 -12.52 -6.45
CA PHE A 13 -13.02 -12.96 -6.65
C PHE A 13 -11.99 -11.84 -6.43
N THR A 14 -12.25 -10.64 -6.97
CA THR A 14 -11.33 -9.50 -6.80
C THR A 14 -11.38 -8.93 -5.39
N MET A 15 -12.54 -8.92 -4.73
CA MET A 15 -12.65 -8.53 -3.32
C MET A 15 -11.85 -9.47 -2.41
N ALA A 16 -11.98 -10.79 -2.59
CA ALA A 16 -11.20 -11.76 -1.84
C ALA A 16 -9.69 -11.56 -2.06
N GLY A 17 -9.28 -11.34 -3.32
CA GLY A 17 -7.88 -11.07 -3.65
C GLY A 17 -7.36 -9.80 -2.99
N HIS A 18 -8.10 -8.70 -3.05
CA HIS A 18 -7.68 -7.41 -2.47
C HIS A 18 -7.60 -7.46 -0.95
N ALA A 19 -8.59 -8.06 -0.31
CA ALA A 19 -8.54 -8.26 1.13
C ALA A 19 -7.31 -9.06 1.56
N LEU A 20 -6.97 -10.13 0.82
CA LEU A 20 -5.85 -10.99 1.17
C LEU A 20 -4.48 -10.40 0.87
N VAL A 21 -4.33 -9.59 -0.17
CA VAL A 21 -3.07 -8.85 -0.39
C VAL A 21 -2.74 -8.01 0.84
N HIS A 22 -3.70 -7.23 1.32
CA HIS A 22 -3.49 -6.37 2.49
C HIS A 22 -3.53 -7.13 3.83
N TRP A 23 -4.23 -8.25 3.92
CA TRP A 23 -4.15 -9.18 5.06
C TRP A 23 -2.71 -9.61 5.32
N PHE A 24 -2.01 -10.07 4.29
CA PHE A 24 -0.61 -10.47 4.43
C PHE A 24 0.30 -9.26 4.69
N GLU A 25 0.12 -8.20 3.93
CA GLU A 25 0.94 -7.00 3.97
C GLU A 25 0.98 -6.38 5.38
N THR A 26 -0.18 -6.11 5.96
CA THR A 26 -0.28 -5.40 7.23
C THR A 26 -0.07 -6.30 8.46
N SER A 27 -0.03 -7.62 8.27
CA SER A 27 0.39 -8.55 9.33
C SER A 27 1.91 -8.54 9.55
N ILE A 28 2.72 -8.18 8.54
CA ILE A 28 4.19 -8.17 8.65
C ILE A 28 4.71 -7.26 9.78
N PRO A 29 4.18 -6.03 10.01
CA PRO A 29 4.59 -5.19 11.12
C PRO A 29 4.37 -5.82 12.52
N ILE A 30 3.36 -6.69 12.66
CA ILE A 30 3.15 -7.44 13.91
C ILE A 30 4.28 -8.45 14.14
N PHE A 31 4.66 -9.19 13.11
CA PHE A 31 5.77 -10.13 13.19
C PHE A 31 7.13 -9.46 13.35
N LEU A 32 7.30 -8.22 12.86
CA LEU A 32 8.56 -7.49 13.00
C LEU A 32 8.97 -7.35 14.47
N VAL A 33 8.01 -7.04 15.35
CA VAL A 33 8.24 -6.94 16.81
C VAL A 33 8.77 -8.27 17.34
N VAL A 34 8.08 -9.36 17.00
CA VAL A 34 8.46 -10.72 17.43
C VAL A 34 9.84 -11.11 16.91
N TRP A 35 10.13 -10.82 15.63
CA TRP A 35 11.41 -11.18 15.02
C TRP A 35 12.59 -10.38 15.59
N LEU A 36 12.40 -9.10 15.97
CA LEU A 36 13.42 -8.32 16.64
C LEU A 36 13.86 -8.97 17.95
N LEU A 37 12.87 -9.42 18.75
CA LEU A 37 13.12 -10.05 20.05
C LEU A 37 13.72 -11.45 19.89
N GLU A 38 13.17 -12.28 19.00
CA GLU A 38 13.59 -13.69 18.85
C GLU A 38 14.97 -13.85 18.24
N PHE A 39 15.32 -13.05 17.23
CA PHE A 39 16.60 -13.17 16.53
C PHE A 39 17.68 -12.23 17.07
N ASP A 40 17.39 -11.38 18.05
CA ASP A 40 18.32 -10.41 18.65
C ASP A 40 19.12 -9.62 17.57
N VAL A 41 18.38 -9.09 16.59
CA VAL A 41 18.97 -8.38 15.45
C VAL A 41 18.80 -6.87 15.58
N SER A 42 19.67 -6.13 14.90
CA SER A 42 19.59 -4.67 14.89
C SER A 42 18.39 -4.17 14.09
N TYR A 43 17.84 -3.00 14.46
CA TYR A 43 16.82 -2.31 13.68
C TYR A 43 17.23 -2.08 12.22
N ALA A 44 18.50 -1.80 11.96
CA ALA A 44 19.02 -1.64 10.61
C ALA A 44 18.92 -2.92 9.77
N LEU A 45 19.24 -4.08 10.37
CA LEU A 45 19.15 -5.37 9.66
C LEU A 45 17.70 -5.77 9.40
N ILE A 46 16.84 -5.71 10.41
CA ILE A 46 15.43 -6.05 10.21
C ILE A 46 14.73 -5.10 9.21
N GLY A 47 15.05 -3.81 9.27
CA GLY A 47 14.55 -2.81 8.34
C GLY A 47 14.95 -3.11 6.89
N LEU A 48 16.20 -3.51 6.67
CA LEU A 48 16.68 -3.92 5.35
C LEU A 48 15.93 -5.19 4.85
N ILE A 49 15.78 -6.18 5.71
CA ILE A 49 15.10 -7.45 5.39
C ILE A 49 13.63 -7.20 5.03
N VAL A 50 12.93 -6.40 5.81
CA VAL A 50 11.52 -6.06 5.54
C VAL A 50 11.40 -5.22 4.27
N ALA A 51 12.30 -4.24 4.06
CA ALA A 51 12.35 -3.46 2.83
C ALA A 51 12.57 -4.33 1.58
N LEU A 52 13.42 -5.37 1.66
CA LEU A 52 13.60 -6.35 0.57
C LEU A 52 12.31 -7.12 0.24
N GLY A 53 11.42 -7.30 1.20
CA GLY A 53 10.10 -7.87 0.95
C GLY A 53 9.14 -6.87 0.27
N TYR A 54 9.07 -5.66 0.77
CA TYR A 54 8.14 -4.65 0.25
C TYR A 54 8.56 -4.04 -1.10
N ALA A 55 9.86 -3.89 -1.37
CA ALA A 55 10.32 -3.30 -2.62
C ALA A 55 9.86 -4.05 -3.88
N PRO A 56 9.92 -5.39 -3.97
CA PRO A 56 9.37 -6.13 -5.10
C PRO A 56 7.87 -5.94 -5.30
N PHE A 57 7.09 -5.74 -4.22
CA PHE A 57 5.67 -5.48 -4.30
C PHE A 57 5.35 -4.27 -5.19
N GLY A 58 6.09 -3.18 -5.04
CA GLY A 58 5.94 -2.00 -5.88
C GLY A 58 6.67 -2.09 -7.24
N ILE A 59 7.93 -2.57 -7.23
CA ILE A 59 8.74 -2.67 -8.46
C ILE A 59 8.08 -3.60 -9.48
N GLY A 60 7.52 -4.71 -9.02
CA GLY A 60 6.88 -5.71 -9.86
C GLY A 60 5.51 -5.28 -10.42
N ALA A 61 4.93 -4.17 -9.98
CA ALA A 61 3.65 -3.69 -10.50
C ALA A 61 3.73 -3.29 -11.98
N LEU A 62 4.85 -2.72 -12.42
CA LEU A 62 5.06 -2.40 -13.85
C LEU A 62 5.11 -3.65 -14.73
N PRO A 63 5.99 -4.65 -14.49
CA PRO A 63 5.96 -5.88 -15.25
C PRO A 63 4.68 -6.70 -14.99
N GLY A 64 4.02 -6.53 -13.85
CA GLY A 64 2.75 -7.14 -13.51
C GLY A 64 1.64 -6.82 -14.51
N GLY A 65 1.58 -5.58 -15.01
CA GLY A 65 0.66 -5.19 -16.08
C GLY A 65 0.90 -5.98 -17.36
N ILE A 66 2.16 -6.06 -17.82
CA ILE A 66 2.55 -6.82 -19.02
C ILE A 66 2.22 -8.31 -18.85
N LEU A 67 2.46 -8.86 -17.67
CA LEU A 67 2.12 -10.26 -17.37
C LEU A 67 0.60 -10.47 -17.39
N THR A 68 -0.19 -9.49 -16.93
CA THR A 68 -1.65 -9.53 -16.96
C THR A 68 -2.18 -9.61 -18.38
N ASP A 69 -1.66 -8.79 -19.28
CA ASP A 69 -2.05 -8.81 -20.69
C ASP A 69 -1.68 -10.14 -21.37
N ARG A 70 -0.53 -10.71 -21.02
CA ARG A 70 -0.02 -11.96 -21.62
C ARG A 70 -0.70 -13.22 -21.09
N PHE A 71 -0.95 -13.32 -19.79
CA PHE A 71 -1.41 -14.56 -19.16
C PHE A 71 -2.87 -14.51 -18.70
N GLY A 72 -3.49 -13.33 -18.76
CA GLY A 72 -4.83 -13.04 -18.31
C GLY A 72 -4.93 -12.79 -16.78
N PRO A 73 -5.83 -11.89 -16.36
CA PRO A 73 -5.91 -11.42 -14.98
C PRO A 73 -6.25 -12.53 -13.98
N LYS A 74 -7.17 -13.45 -14.33
CA LYS A 74 -7.57 -14.54 -13.43
C LYS A 74 -6.39 -15.42 -13.01
N ARG A 75 -5.53 -15.81 -13.97
CA ARG A 75 -4.37 -16.67 -13.70
C ARG A 75 -3.35 -15.98 -12.80
N LEU A 76 -3.13 -14.69 -13.02
CA LEU A 76 -2.19 -13.93 -12.20
C LEU A 76 -2.70 -13.69 -10.78
N ILE A 77 -3.99 -13.42 -10.59
CA ILE A 77 -4.58 -13.31 -9.25
C ILE A 77 -4.46 -14.65 -8.51
N LEU A 78 -4.72 -15.78 -9.17
CA LEU A 78 -4.53 -17.10 -8.57
C LEU A 78 -3.07 -17.37 -8.20
N ALA A 79 -2.13 -17.03 -9.08
CA ALA A 79 -0.70 -17.17 -8.82
C ALA A 79 -0.24 -16.27 -7.66
N CYS A 80 -0.76 -15.03 -7.58
CA CYS A 80 -0.52 -14.11 -6.48
C CYS A 80 -0.98 -14.70 -5.15
N LEU A 81 -2.25 -15.13 -5.05
CA LEU A 81 -2.82 -15.69 -3.83
C LEU A 81 -2.09 -16.96 -3.37
N ALA A 82 -1.79 -17.86 -4.30
CA ALA A 82 -1.01 -19.06 -4.00
C ALA A 82 0.42 -18.71 -3.56
N GLY A 83 1.08 -17.79 -4.28
CA GLY A 83 2.44 -17.37 -4.00
C GLY A 83 2.57 -16.68 -2.64
N MET A 84 1.66 -15.77 -2.28
CA MET A 84 1.65 -15.14 -0.95
C MET A 84 1.41 -16.17 0.17
N SER A 85 0.47 -17.10 -0.03
CA SER A 85 0.21 -18.17 0.94
C SER A 85 1.40 -19.09 1.12
N ILE A 86 2.07 -19.48 0.02
CA ILE A 86 3.32 -20.26 0.08
C ILE A 86 4.42 -19.48 0.77
N ALA A 87 4.55 -18.17 0.51
CA ALA A 87 5.54 -17.32 1.16
C ALA A 87 5.36 -17.29 2.69
N PHE A 88 4.13 -17.24 3.19
CA PHE A 88 3.86 -17.30 4.63
C PHE A 88 4.13 -18.71 5.23
N LEU A 89 3.96 -19.77 4.45
CA LEU A 89 4.44 -21.11 4.86
C LEU A 89 5.98 -21.17 4.89
N VAL A 90 6.66 -20.50 3.96
CA VAL A 90 8.14 -20.37 3.97
C VAL A 90 8.58 -19.56 5.18
N LEU A 91 7.88 -18.47 5.52
CA LEU A 91 8.13 -17.71 6.77
C LEU A 91 7.97 -18.61 7.99
N ALA A 92 6.89 -19.38 8.07
CA ALA A 92 6.69 -20.35 9.16
C ALA A 92 7.82 -21.37 9.25
N ALA A 93 8.29 -21.90 8.12
CA ALA A 93 9.38 -22.85 8.07
C ALA A 93 10.76 -22.22 8.41
N ALA A 94 10.90 -20.92 8.31
CA ALA A 94 12.15 -20.21 8.61
C ALA A 94 12.59 -20.34 10.07
N SER A 95 11.65 -20.57 11.01
CA SER A 95 11.95 -20.84 12.41
C SER A 95 12.82 -22.08 12.61
N VAL A 96 12.69 -23.09 11.74
CA VAL A 96 13.52 -24.32 11.79
C VAL A 96 15.02 -24.03 11.53
N PHE A 97 15.31 -22.95 10.79
CA PHE A 97 16.67 -22.57 10.46
C PHE A 97 17.29 -21.60 11.47
N GLU A 98 16.52 -21.14 12.45
CA GLU A 98 16.94 -20.15 13.48
C GLU A 98 17.72 -18.97 12.86
N SER A 99 17.28 -18.50 11.68
CA SER A 99 18.00 -17.53 10.87
C SER A 99 17.08 -16.44 10.31
N ILE A 100 17.39 -15.22 10.66
CA ILE A 100 16.69 -14.02 10.11
C ILE A 100 16.79 -13.94 8.58
N TYR A 101 17.83 -14.50 7.97
CA TYR A 101 17.95 -14.54 6.50
C TYR A 101 16.93 -15.48 5.84
N ALA A 102 16.44 -16.49 6.56
CA ALA A 102 15.34 -17.33 6.07
C ALA A 102 14.02 -16.54 6.02
N ILE A 103 13.81 -15.63 6.98
CA ILE A 103 12.69 -14.65 6.94
C ILE A 103 12.81 -13.77 5.68
N ALA A 104 14.02 -13.28 5.34
CA ALA A 104 14.21 -12.48 4.14
C ALA A 104 13.77 -13.20 2.86
N VAL A 105 14.00 -14.51 2.75
CA VAL A 105 13.54 -15.33 1.61
C VAL A 105 12.01 -15.37 1.55
N GLY A 106 11.35 -15.61 2.68
CA GLY A 106 9.89 -15.63 2.75
C GLY A 106 9.26 -14.28 2.37
N LEU A 107 9.82 -13.18 2.91
CA LEU A 107 9.35 -11.82 2.58
C LEU A 107 9.59 -11.46 1.11
N LEU A 108 10.74 -11.83 0.55
CA LEU A 108 11.03 -11.61 -0.87
C LEU A 108 10.03 -12.35 -1.77
N LEU A 109 9.72 -13.61 -1.45
CA LEU A 109 8.73 -14.40 -2.18
C LEU A 109 7.34 -13.79 -2.07
N TRP A 110 6.96 -13.30 -0.87
CA TRP A 110 5.70 -12.60 -0.66
C TRP A 110 5.61 -11.35 -1.54
N GLY A 111 6.62 -10.48 -1.52
CA GLY A 111 6.61 -9.23 -2.29
C GLY A 111 6.53 -9.46 -3.80
N ILE A 112 7.27 -10.47 -4.31
CA ILE A 112 7.21 -10.87 -5.73
C ILE A 112 5.80 -11.38 -6.07
N ALA A 113 5.20 -12.23 -5.24
CA ALA A 113 3.87 -12.76 -5.47
C ALA A 113 2.79 -11.67 -5.42
N ALA A 114 2.87 -10.78 -4.43
CA ALA A 114 1.90 -9.70 -4.22
C ALA A 114 1.90 -8.66 -5.36
N SER A 115 3.05 -8.45 -6.02
CA SER A 115 3.27 -7.39 -7.00
C SER A 115 2.30 -7.39 -8.19
N VAL A 116 1.79 -8.54 -8.58
CA VAL A 116 0.93 -8.68 -9.76
C VAL A 116 -0.56 -8.47 -9.45
N TYR A 117 -0.94 -8.37 -8.17
CA TYR A 117 -2.36 -8.30 -7.81
C TYR A 117 -3.04 -7.04 -8.34
N HIS A 118 -2.53 -5.86 -7.99
CA HIS A 118 -3.20 -4.61 -8.31
C HIS A 118 -3.39 -4.41 -9.83
N PRO A 119 -2.36 -4.61 -10.68
CA PRO A 119 -2.58 -4.55 -12.12
C PRO A 119 -3.59 -5.58 -12.61
N ALA A 120 -3.54 -6.82 -12.13
CA ALA A 120 -4.44 -7.88 -12.58
C ALA A 120 -5.89 -7.69 -12.07
N GLY A 121 -6.07 -7.29 -10.81
CA GLY A 121 -7.37 -7.05 -10.20
C GLY A 121 -8.11 -5.88 -10.85
N LEU A 122 -7.39 -4.74 -11.03
CA LEU A 122 -7.97 -3.56 -11.67
C LEU A 122 -8.28 -3.81 -13.16
N ALA A 123 -7.41 -4.53 -13.88
CA ALA A 123 -7.66 -4.93 -15.25
C ALA A 123 -8.92 -5.79 -15.36
N LEU A 124 -9.06 -6.82 -14.50
CA LEU A 124 -10.23 -7.71 -14.51
C LEU A 124 -11.55 -6.96 -14.27
N ILE A 125 -11.57 -6.01 -13.33
CA ILE A 125 -12.75 -5.17 -13.10
C ILE A 125 -13.02 -4.28 -14.29
N SER A 126 -11.98 -3.69 -14.87
CA SER A 126 -12.12 -2.74 -15.99
C SER A 126 -12.64 -3.39 -17.27
N THR A 127 -12.29 -4.65 -17.53
CA THR A 127 -12.65 -5.34 -18.80
C THR A 127 -13.85 -6.27 -18.65
N GLY A 128 -14.05 -6.86 -17.47
CA GLY A 128 -15.08 -7.88 -17.27
C GLY A 128 -16.36 -7.40 -16.57
N VAL A 129 -16.40 -6.18 -16.02
CA VAL A 129 -17.54 -5.69 -15.21
C VAL A 129 -18.26 -4.57 -15.93
N GLU A 130 -19.59 -4.69 -16.06
CA GLU A 130 -20.46 -3.65 -16.63
C GLU A 130 -20.68 -2.50 -15.61
N ASP A 131 -21.05 -2.81 -14.36
CA ASP A 131 -21.21 -1.81 -13.27
C ASP A 131 -19.87 -1.64 -12.50
N ARG A 132 -18.86 -1.09 -13.22
CA ARG A 132 -17.50 -0.89 -12.69
C ARG A 132 -17.47 -0.04 -11.43
N GLY A 133 -18.30 1.02 -11.38
CA GLY A 133 -18.32 1.94 -10.24
C GLY A 133 -18.64 1.24 -8.92
N THR A 134 -19.69 0.40 -8.94
CA THR A 134 -20.08 -0.38 -7.76
C THR A 134 -19.00 -1.38 -7.36
N VAL A 135 -18.44 -2.12 -8.33
CA VAL A 135 -17.43 -3.16 -8.04
C VAL A 135 -16.11 -2.55 -7.56
N PHE A 136 -15.66 -1.41 -8.12
CA PHE A 136 -14.49 -0.69 -7.59
C PHE A 136 -14.69 -0.22 -6.15
N ALA A 137 -15.89 0.27 -5.81
CA ALA A 137 -16.21 0.67 -4.44
C ALA A 137 -16.13 -0.53 -3.47
N TRP A 138 -16.70 -1.68 -3.84
CA TRP A 138 -16.62 -2.88 -3.03
C TRP A 138 -15.20 -3.44 -2.93
N HIS A 139 -14.44 -3.39 -4.01
CA HIS A 139 -13.03 -3.76 -4.04
C HIS A 139 -12.21 -2.92 -3.05
N GLY A 140 -12.43 -1.58 -3.02
CA GLY A 140 -11.78 -0.71 -2.05
C GLY A 140 -12.15 -1.05 -0.59
N ILE A 141 -13.42 -1.33 -0.30
CA ILE A 141 -13.89 -1.75 1.02
C ILE A 141 -13.21 -3.07 1.43
N ALA A 142 -13.09 -4.03 0.51
CA ALA A 142 -12.46 -5.31 0.79
C ALA A 142 -10.97 -5.16 1.11
N GLY A 143 -10.24 -4.28 0.40
CA GLY A 143 -8.85 -3.95 0.71
C GLY A 143 -8.71 -3.42 2.14
N ASN A 144 -9.53 -2.43 2.51
CA ASN A 144 -9.53 -1.87 3.87
C ASN A 144 -9.87 -2.91 4.94
N PHE A 145 -10.78 -3.83 4.64
CA PHE A 145 -11.09 -4.93 5.54
C PHE A 145 -9.86 -5.82 5.76
N GLY A 146 -9.11 -6.14 4.70
CA GLY A 146 -7.85 -6.89 4.79
C GLY A 146 -6.79 -6.16 5.62
N ILE A 147 -6.65 -4.84 5.42
CA ILE A 147 -5.72 -3.97 6.16
C ILE A 147 -5.93 -4.09 7.68
N ALA A 148 -7.17 -4.09 8.16
CA ALA A 148 -7.47 -4.15 9.58
C ALA A 148 -7.52 -5.59 10.11
N LEU A 149 -8.10 -6.51 9.36
CA LEU A 149 -8.34 -7.88 9.84
C LEU A 149 -7.06 -8.72 9.90
N GLY A 150 -6.13 -8.54 8.97
CA GLY A 150 -4.86 -9.28 8.95
C GLY A 150 -4.08 -9.13 10.26
N PRO A 151 -3.66 -7.92 10.63
CA PRO A 151 -2.93 -7.72 11.88
C PRO A 151 -3.76 -8.03 13.12
N PHE A 152 -5.10 -7.81 13.10
CA PHE A 152 -5.96 -8.19 14.22
C PHE A 152 -5.94 -9.70 14.48
N VAL A 153 -6.03 -10.51 13.43
CA VAL A 153 -5.99 -11.97 13.58
C VAL A 153 -4.58 -12.43 13.95
N ALA A 154 -3.53 -11.84 13.35
CA ALA A 154 -2.15 -12.13 13.71
C ALA A 154 -1.90 -11.88 15.20
N ALA A 155 -2.22 -10.67 15.70
CA ALA A 155 -2.08 -10.30 17.10
C ALA A 155 -2.88 -11.22 18.04
N THR A 156 -4.13 -11.55 17.65
CA THR A 156 -4.99 -12.42 18.49
C THR A 156 -4.48 -13.85 18.54
N LEU A 157 -3.97 -14.39 17.44
CA LEU A 157 -3.42 -15.75 17.43
C LEU A 157 -2.08 -15.83 18.20
N LEU A 158 -1.27 -14.78 18.20
CA LEU A 158 -0.02 -14.70 18.96
C LEU A 158 -0.22 -14.79 20.48
N ILE A 159 -1.41 -14.47 21.00
CA ILE A 159 -1.75 -14.69 22.41
C ILE A 159 -1.67 -16.18 22.80
N PHE A 160 -1.94 -17.07 21.86
CA PHE A 160 -2.11 -18.51 22.14
C PHE A 160 -1.08 -19.39 21.45
N LEU A 161 -0.40 -18.88 20.43
CA LEU A 161 0.39 -19.67 19.49
C LEU A 161 1.72 -18.94 19.19
N GLU A 162 2.75 -19.72 18.99
CA GLU A 162 4.05 -19.24 18.50
C GLU A 162 3.92 -18.68 17.08
N TRP A 163 4.70 -17.63 16.76
CA TRP A 163 4.62 -16.93 15.48
C TRP A 163 4.75 -17.81 14.23
N PRO A 164 5.53 -18.92 14.19
CA PRO A 164 5.59 -19.74 12.99
C PRO A 164 4.25 -20.41 12.68
N LEU A 165 3.54 -20.88 13.73
CA LEU A 165 2.20 -21.45 13.54
C LEU A 165 1.19 -20.38 13.14
N VAL A 166 1.31 -19.16 13.70
CA VAL A 166 0.45 -18.02 13.29
C VAL A 166 0.68 -17.69 11.81
N ALA A 167 1.93 -17.59 11.35
CA ALA A 167 2.24 -17.37 9.94
C ALA A 167 1.65 -18.44 9.03
N ALA A 168 1.73 -19.72 9.44
CA ALA A 168 1.14 -20.82 8.70
C ALA A 168 -0.40 -20.75 8.65
N LEU A 169 -1.05 -20.38 9.75
CA LEU A 169 -2.50 -20.24 9.82
C LEU A 169 -2.99 -19.06 8.97
N LEU A 170 -2.24 -17.94 8.93
CA LEU A 170 -2.56 -16.81 8.08
C LEU A 170 -2.51 -17.14 6.58
N ALA A 171 -1.82 -18.20 6.17
CA ALA A 171 -1.79 -18.67 4.79
C ALA A 171 -3.10 -19.37 4.36
N ILE A 172 -3.89 -19.91 5.30
CA ILE A 172 -5.09 -20.71 5.00
C ILE A 172 -6.13 -19.92 4.18
N PRO A 173 -6.53 -18.68 4.54
CA PRO A 173 -7.50 -17.91 3.76
C PRO A 173 -7.05 -17.68 2.31
N GLY A 174 -5.75 -17.55 2.06
CA GLY A 174 -5.21 -17.41 0.72
C GLY A 174 -5.40 -18.68 -0.12
N PHE A 175 -5.14 -19.85 0.43
CA PHE A 175 -5.42 -21.12 -0.26
C PHE A 175 -6.92 -21.35 -0.48
N LEU A 176 -7.77 -20.97 0.47
CA LEU A 176 -9.24 -21.02 0.29
C LEU A 176 -9.69 -20.10 -0.85
N ALA A 177 -9.10 -18.92 -0.95
CA ALA A 177 -9.39 -18.01 -2.06
C ALA A 177 -8.87 -18.53 -3.42
N VAL A 178 -7.76 -19.25 -3.44
CA VAL A 178 -7.31 -19.99 -4.65
C VAL A 178 -8.35 -21.03 -5.05
N ALA A 179 -8.80 -21.87 -4.11
CA ALA A 179 -9.81 -22.89 -4.38
C ALA A 179 -11.13 -22.27 -4.89
N TYR A 180 -11.58 -21.16 -4.26
CA TYR A 180 -12.71 -20.39 -4.73
C TYR A 180 -12.50 -19.85 -6.14
N GLY A 181 -11.37 -19.21 -6.42
CA GLY A 181 -11.05 -18.62 -7.71
C GLY A 181 -10.93 -19.65 -8.83
N LEU A 182 -10.45 -20.88 -8.54
CA LEU A 182 -10.43 -21.98 -9.50
C LEU A 182 -11.86 -22.39 -9.90
N SER A 183 -12.80 -22.38 -8.97
CA SER A 183 -14.21 -22.73 -9.21
C SER A 183 -15.02 -21.56 -9.78
N ALA A 184 -14.60 -20.31 -9.59
CA ALA A 184 -15.29 -19.12 -10.08
C ALA A 184 -15.33 -19.12 -11.62
N ASN A 185 -16.53 -18.97 -12.17
CA ASN A 185 -16.72 -18.92 -13.62
C ASN A 185 -17.27 -17.53 -14.02
N PHE A 186 -16.53 -16.86 -14.89
CA PHE A 186 -16.87 -15.54 -15.40
C PHE A 186 -16.13 -15.26 -16.72
N ASP A 187 -16.68 -14.35 -17.51
CA ASP A 187 -16.04 -13.81 -18.70
C ASP A 187 -15.23 -12.55 -18.30
N PRO A 188 -13.89 -12.57 -18.44
CA PRO A 188 -13.05 -11.44 -18.09
C PRO A 188 -13.15 -10.28 -19.08
N THR A 189 -13.85 -10.44 -20.20
CA THR A 189 -13.99 -9.44 -21.28
C THR A 189 -15.41 -9.00 -21.54
N ALA A 190 -16.35 -9.38 -20.68
CA ALA A 190 -17.79 -9.15 -20.89
C ALA A 190 -18.20 -7.67 -21.06
N ALA A 191 -17.38 -6.73 -20.58
CA ALA A 191 -17.63 -5.29 -20.70
C ALA A 191 -16.81 -4.59 -21.79
N VAL A 192 -16.11 -5.35 -22.65
CA VAL A 192 -15.39 -4.84 -23.83
C VAL A 192 -16.30 -4.98 -25.05
N GLU A 193 -16.57 -3.87 -25.75
CA GLU A 193 -17.29 -3.92 -27.02
C GLU A 193 -16.50 -4.69 -28.08
N GLU A 194 -17.17 -5.57 -28.85
CA GLU A 194 -16.55 -6.45 -29.86
C GLU A 194 -15.84 -5.70 -31.01
N ASP A 195 -16.11 -4.40 -31.19
CA ASP A 195 -15.56 -3.58 -32.29
C ASP A 195 -14.20 -2.92 -31.95
N VAL A 196 -13.71 -3.05 -30.74
CA VAL A 196 -12.33 -2.62 -30.45
C VAL A 196 -11.40 -3.75 -30.79
N ASP A 197 -10.67 -3.57 -31.89
CA ASP A 197 -9.61 -4.46 -32.41
C ASP A 197 -8.49 -4.65 -31.33
N ALA A 198 -8.88 -5.26 -30.21
CA ALA A 198 -8.02 -5.72 -29.13
C ALA A 198 -7.46 -7.08 -29.52
N GLY A 199 -6.81 -7.12 -30.70
CA GLY A 199 -6.08 -8.31 -31.12
C GLY A 199 -4.99 -8.63 -30.11
N PRO A 200 -4.65 -9.92 -29.90
CA PRO A 200 -3.61 -10.36 -28.97
C PRO A 200 -2.20 -9.85 -29.29
N ASP A 201 -2.03 -9.06 -30.35
CA ASP A 201 -0.75 -8.55 -30.86
C ASP A 201 -0.35 -7.16 -30.34
N LYS A 202 -1.14 -6.53 -29.44
CA LYS A 202 -0.73 -5.27 -28.79
C LYS A 202 -0.19 -5.48 -27.35
N ALA A 203 0.58 -6.54 -27.13
CA ALA A 203 1.50 -6.53 -26.00
C ALA A 203 2.46 -5.34 -26.19
N LEU A 204 2.40 -4.35 -25.27
CA LEU A 204 3.28 -3.18 -25.29
C LEU A 204 4.71 -3.64 -25.54
N SER A 205 5.29 -3.26 -26.67
CA SER A 205 6.69 -3.55 -26.92
C SER A 205 7.55 -2.77 -25.93
N LEU A 206 8.76 -3.23 -25.64
CA LEU A 206 9.67 -2.48 -24.75
C LEU A 206 9.92 -1.05 -25.28
N SER A 207 9.91 -0.86 -26.62
CA SER A 207 10.02 0.46 -27.25
C SER A 207 8.81 1.33 -26.95
N ASP A 208 7.59 0.78 -26.98
CA ASP A 208 6.36 1.51 -26.69
C ASP A 208 6.31 1.88 -25.19
N LEU A 209 6.71 0.94 -24.32
CA LEU A 209 6.83 1.19 -22.89
C LEU A 209 7.80 2.35 -22.61
N LEU A 210 8.98 2.36 -23.22
CA LEU A 210 9.98 3.42 -23.07
C LEU A 210 9.49 4.77 -23.62
N THR A 211 8.81 4.75 -24.77
CA THR A 211 8.28 5.96 -25.41
C THR A 211 7.16 6.56 -24.56
N ASN A 212 6.21 5.74 -24.12
CA ASN A 212 5.10 6.16 -23.26
C ASN A 212 5.59 6.63 -21.87
N SER A 213 6.61 5.96 -21.31
CA SER A 213 7.24 6.40 -20.06
C SER A 213 7.90 7.77 -20.21
N ARG A 214 8.62 8.01 -21.32
CA ARG A 214 9.20 9.34 -21.58
C ARG A 214 8.13 10.41 -21.72
N ALA A 215 7.05 10.14 -22.45
CA ALA A 215 5.94 11.07 -22.58
C ALA A 215 5.29 11.36 -21.21
N LEU A 216 5.08 10.32 -20.40
CA LEU A 216 4.50 10.43 -19.07
C LEU A 216 5.37 11.30 -18.15
N PHE A 217 6.68 11.04 -18.07
CA PHE A 217 7.60 11.82 -17.23
C PHE A 217 7.97 13.20 -17.83
N ALA A 218 7.65 13.45 -19.09
CA ALA A 218 7.69 14.78 -19.68
C ALA A 218 6.45 15.63 -19.38
N SER A 219 5.46 15.11 -18.63
CA SER A 219 4.24 15.81 -18.20
C SER A 219 4.27 16.14 -16.71
N ALA A 220 3.25 16.87 -16.25
CA ALA A 220 3.05 17.19 -14.82
C ALA A 220 2.97 15.93 -13.92
N PHE A 221 2.73 14.75 -14.48
CA PHE A 221 2.80 13.48 -13.75
C PHE A 221 4.16 13.29 -13.05
N ALA A 222 5.26 13.78 -13.62
CA ALA A 222 6.57 13.65 -12.97
C ALA A 222 6.58 14.23 -11.55
N ILE A 223 5.91 15.37 -11.33
CA ILE A 223 5.76 15.97 -9.99
C ILE A 223 4.88 15.09 -9.12
N VAL A 224 3.75 14.63 -9.66
CA VAL A 224 2.81 13.76 -8.93
C VAL A 224 3.49 12.46 -8.52
N PHE A 225 4.30 11.85 -9.38
CA PHE A 225 5.09 10.66 -9.06
C PHE A 225 6.00 10.88 -7.84
N VAL A 226 6.71 12.02 -7.78
CA VAL A 226 7.56 12.35 -6.63
C VAL A 226 6.74 12.60 -5.37
N ILE A 227 5.57 13.26 -5.48
CA ILE A 227 4.63 13.45 -4.36
C ILE A 227 4.17 12.10 -3.81
N VAL A 228 3.75 11.17 -4.68
CA VAL A 228 3.33 9.82 -4.29
C VAL A 228 4.49 9.04 -3.65
N THR A 229 5.71 9.21 -4.16
CA THR A 229 6.89 8.60 -3.54
C THR A 229 7.09 9.09 -2.10
N PHE A 230 6.95 10.39 -1.83
CA PHE A 230 7.03 10.91 -0.46
C PHE A 230 5.87 10.44 0.42
N GLU A 231 4.67 10.25 -0.13
CA GLU A 231 3.57 9.62 0.58
C GLU A 231 3.93 8.19 0.98
N GLY A 232 4.40 7.38 0.01
CA GLY A 232 4.84 6.01 0.28
C GLY A 232 5.97 5.93 1.30
N LEU A 233 6.97 6.82 1.24
CA LEU A 233 8.04 6.90 2.23
C LEU A 233 7.49 7.18 3.65
N TYR A 234 6.56 8.12 3.78
CA TYR A 234 5.92 8.41 5.07
C TYR A 234 5.08 7.22 5.55
N TYR A 235 4.20 6.72 4.70
CA TYR A 235 3.25 5.65 5.00
C TYR A 235 3.96 4.35 5.41
N ARG A 236 4.94 3.91 4.62
CA ARG A 236 5.68 2.67 4.88
C ARG A 236 6.54 2.75 6.14
N GLY A 237 7.26 3.85 6.32
CA GLY A 237 8.05 4.06 7.53
C GLY A 237 7.18 4.06 8.79
N MET A 238 6.08 4.80 8.76
CA MET A 238 5.17 4.91 9.90
C MET A 238 4.54 3.55 10.24
N LEU A 239 3.85 2.91 9.30
CA LEU A 239 3.08 1.70 9.60
C LEU A 239 3.96 0.50 9.92
N THR A 240 5.17 0.43 9.37
CA THR A 240 6.06 -0.71 9.63
C THR A 240 6.61 -0.70 11.06
N TYR A 241 6.98 0.48 11.57
CA TYR A 241 7.62 0.57 12.89
C TYR A 241 6.66 0.96 14.01
N LEU A 242 5.43 1.39 13.72
CA LEU A 242 4.53 1.88 14.77
C LEU A 242 4.24 0.83 15.86
N PRO A 243 3.97 -0.46 15.59
CA PRO A 243 3.82 -1.45 16.64
C PRO A 243 5.06 -1.56 17.53
N GLU A 244 6.24 -1.65 16.93
CA GLU A 244 7.52 -1.74 17.64
C GLU A 244 7.82 -0.49 18.47
N ILE A 245 7.58 0.70 17.91
CA ILE A 245 7.74 1.96 18.64
C ILE A 245 6.83 1.99 19.88
N MET A 246 5.61 1.50 19.74
CA MET A 246 4.65 1.48 20.86
C MET A 246 5.02 0.43 21.92
N HIS A 247 5.62 -0.70 21.53
CA HIS A 247 6.02 -1.77 22.44
C HIS A 247 6.94 -1.28 23.57
N GLY A 248 7.86 -0.37 23.31
CA GLY A 248 8.79 0.16 24.31
C GLY A 248 8.29 1.41 25.08
N LEU A 249 7.01 1.81 24.93
CA LEU A 249 6.52 3.03 25.57
C LEU A 249 5.98 2.78 26.98
N PRO A 250 6.45 3.54 28.01
CA PRO A 250 5.94 3.39 29.37
C PRO A 250 4.41 3.56 29.52
N ALA A 251 3.80 4.36 28.64
CA ALA A 251 2.36 4.56 28.61
C ALA A 251 1.58 3.29 28.18
N ILE A 252 2.20 2.42 27.42
CA ILE A 252 1.64 1.14 26.95
C ILE A 252 1.91 0.04 27.98
N GLU A 253 3.15 -0.05 28.48
CA GLU A 253 3.53 -1.02 29.52
C GLU A 253 2.67 -0.86 30.81
N GLY A 254 2.17 0.34 31.07
CA GLY A 254 1.29 0.63 32.19
C GLY A 254 -0.18 0.23 32.01
N ILE A 255 -0.55 -0.39 30.89
CA ILE A 255 -1.93 -0.84 30.66
C ILE A 255 -2.22 -2.08 31.51
N GLU A 256 -3.09 -1.92 32.53
CA GLU A 256 -3.59 -3.05 33.31
C GLU A 256 -4.56 -3.89 32.47
N VAL A 257 -4.19 -5.14 32.22
CA VAL A 257 -5.07 -6.11 31.58
C VAL A 257 -6.08 -6.62 32.63
N ALA A 258 -7.33 -6.87 32.23
CA ALA A 258 -8.34 -7.39 33.14
C ALA A 258 -7.86 -8.70 33.80
N PRO A 259 -8.10 -8.94 35.12
CA PRO A 259 -7.56 -10.11 35.86
C PRO A 259 -7.87 -11.46 35.19
N ALA A 260 -9.00 -11.55 34.50
CA ALA A 260 -9.36 -12.76 33.74
C ALA A 260 -8.46 -13.02 32.51
N LEU A 261 -7.73 -12.01 32.08
CA LEU A 261 -6.87 -12.04 30.89
C LEU A 261 -5.37 -11.99 31.23
N GLU A 262 -5.00 -11.79 32.52
CA GLU A 262 -3.59 -11.72 32.96
C GLU A 262 -2.78 -13.00 32.65
N GLN A 263 -3.46 -14.12 32.46
CA GLN A 263 -2.81 -15.38 32.07
C GLN A 263 -2.39 -15.43 30.60
N TYR A 264 -2.78 -14.45 29.80
CA TYR A 264 -2.50 -14.34 28.38
C TYR A 264 -1.49 -13.24 28.13
N ASP A 265 -0.58 -13.47 27.22
CA ASP A 265 0.42 -12.51 26.79
C ASP A 265 -0.19 -11.56 25.76
N ILE A 266 -0.91 -10.55 26.25
CA ILE A 266 -1.62 -9.58 25.40
C ILE A 266 -0.73 -8.36 25.23
N GLU A 267 -0.34 -8.12 23.98
CA GLU A 267 0.43 -6.94 23.55
C GLU A 267 -0.52 -5.80 23.13
N PRO A 268 -0.81 -4.82 24.01
CA PRO A 268 -1.81 -3.78 23.72
C PRO A 268 -1.49 -2.93 22.48
N GLU A 269 -0.21 -2.73 22.16
CA GLU A 269 0.26 -1.98 21.00
C GLU A 269 -0.27 -2.54 19.68
N PHE A 270 -0.41 -3.86 19.55
CA PHE A 270 -0.97 -4.47 18.35
C PHE A 270 -2.42 -4.07 18.13
N TYR A 271 -3.21 -3.97 19.19
CA TYR A 271 -4.61 -3.54 19.13
C TYR A 271 -4.75 -2.03 18.92
N ILE A 272 -3.83 -1.22 19.45
CA ILE A 272 -3.77 0.21 19.16
C ILE A 272 -3.44 0.42 17.69
N TYR A 273 -2.49 -0.34 17.15
CA TYR A 273 -2.17 -0.34 15.71
C TYR A 273 -3.40 -0.70 14.85
N VAL A 274 -4.09 -1.78 15.17
CA VAL A 274 -5.34 -2.17 14.50
C VAL A 274 -6.40 -1.07 14.61
N GLY A 275 -6.55 -0.46 15.77
CA GLY A 275 -7.48 0.66 16.02
C GLY A 275 -7.16 1.86 15.11
N LEU A 276 -5.88 2.19 14.93
CA LEU A 276 -5.41 3.22 13.99
C LEU A 276 -5.84 2.89 12.55
N LEU A 277 -5.64 1.65 12.10
CA LEU A 277 -6.01 1.20 10.76
C LEU A 277 -7.53 1.27 10.53
N VAL A 278 -8.33 0.90 11.54
CA VAL A 278 -9.80 1.01 11.50
C VAL A 278 -10.25 2.47 11.40
N VAL A 279 -9.66 3.36 12.19
CA VAL A 279 -9.95 4.81 12.08
C VAL A 279 -9.49 5.35 10.72
N GLY A 280 -8.40 4.82 10.17
CA GLY A 280 -7.92 5.12 8.83
C GLY A 280 -8.99 4.91 7.75
N MET A 281 -9.80 3.84 7.86
CA MET A 281 -10.91 3.63 6.91
C MET A 281 -11.90 4.79 6.88
N ALA A 282 -12.20 5.39 8.03
CA ALA A 282 -13.04 6.59 8.08
C ALA A 282 -12.33 7.79 7.43
N GLY A 283 -11.02 7.92 7.61
CA GLY A 283 -10.19 8.93 6.94
C GLY A 283 -10.23 8.78 5.41
N GLN A 284 -10.04 7.57 4.90
CA GLN A 284 -10.11 7.30 3.47
C GLN A 284 -11.50 7.60 2.87
N TYR A 285 -12.57 7.23 3.58
CA TYR A 285 -13.92 7.58 3.17
C TYR A 285 -14.13 9.10 3.12
N ALA A 286 -13.69 9.83 4.16
CA ALA A 286 -13.80 11.28 4.21
C ALA A 286 -12.97 11.95 3.09
N GLY A 287 -11.73 11.50 2.87
CA GLY A 287 -10.89 11.94 1.75
C GLY A 287 -11.58 11.75 0.40
N GLY A 288 -12.13 10.55 0.17
CA GLY A 288 -12.88 10.24 -1.06
C GLY A 288 -14.08 11.14 -1.32
N LYS A 289 -14.75 11.64 -0.26
CA LYS A 289 -15.84 12.63 -0.39
C LYS A 289 -15.34 14.07 -0.62
N LEU A 290 -14.11 14.36 -0.27
CA LEU A 290 -13.54 15.70 -0.38
C LEU A 290 -12.86 15.95 -1.72
N ILE A 291 -12.42 14.92 -2.46
CA ILE A 291 -11.74 15.08 -3.75
C ILE A 291 -12.56 15.83 -4.80
N ASP A 292 -13.90 15.72 -4.75
CA ASP A 292 -14.79 16.44 -5.67
C ASP A 292 -14.90 17.94 -5.34
N ARG A 293 -14.48 18.36 -4.14
CA ARG A 293 -14.64 19.73 -3.62
C ARG A 293 -13.34 20.48 -3.45
N VAL A 294 -12.23 19.77 -3.35
CA VAL A 294 -10.91 20.32 -3.04
C VAL A 294 -9.94 19.91 -4.14
N ALA A 295 -9.29 20.90 -4.78
CA ALA A 295 -8.27 20.64 -5.80
C ALA A 295 -7.16 19.72 -5.24
N PRO A 296 -6.68 18.71 -6.01
CA PRO A 296 -5.75 17.70 -5.53
C PRO A 296 -4.50 18.27 -4.87
N GLY A 297 -3.85 19.26 -5.51
CA GLY A 297 -2.65 19.90 -4.96
C GLY A 297 -2.88 20.60 -3.62
N ARG A 298 -4.04 21.25 -3.41
CA ARG A 298 -4.39 21.88 -2.12
C ARG A 298 -4.65 20.85 -1.03
N GLY A 299 -5.41 19.80 -1.37
CA GLY A 299 -5.69 18.71 -0.45
C GLY A 299 -4.42 18.00 0.01
N LEU A 300 -3.55 17.63 -0.94
CA LEU A 300 -2.27 17.01 -0.66
C LEU A 300 -1.36 17.88 0.18
N ALA A 301 -1.20 19.18 -0.15
CA ALA A 301 -0.37 20.12 0.62
C ALA A 301 -0.84 20.22 2.09
N LEU A 302 -2.16 20.32 2.31
CA LEU A 302 -2.73 20.37 3.67
C LEU A 302 -2.53 19.06 4.42
N LEU A 303 -2.84 17.92 3.79
CA LEU A 303 -2.74 16.60 4.43
C LEU A 303 -1.30 16.25 4.78
N PHE A 304 -0.34 16.50 3.90
CA PHE A 304 1.07 16.36 4.22
C PHE A 304 1.53 17.28 5.35
N ALA A 305 1.08 18.55 5.37
CA ALA A 305 1.41 19.47 6.46
C ALA A 305 0.88 18.96 7.81
N ILE A 306 -0.35 18.43 7.84
CA ILE A 306 -0.93 17.80 9.04
C ILE A 306 -0.10 16.58 9.45
N LEU A 307 0.23 15.68 8.53
CA LEU A 307 1.04 14.49 8.81
C LEU A 307 2.44 14.85 9.33
N GLY A 308 3.06 15.90 8.78
CA GLY A 308 4.33 16.41 9.28
C GLY A 308 4.24 16.94 10.73
N VAL A 309 3.18 17.68 11.06
CA VAL A 309 2.91 18.14 12.42
C VAL A 309 2.66 16.97 13.36
N LEU A 310 1.87 15.97 12.95
CA LEU A 310 1.59 14.78 13.78
C LEU A 310 2.88 13.98 14.03
N ALA A 311 3.77 13.85 13.04
CA ALA A 311 5.07 13.21 13.25
C ALA A 311 5.92 13.95 14.29
N LEU A 312 6.03 15.28 14.18
CA LEU A 312 6.78 16.10 15.16
C LEU A 312 6.13 16.11 16.56
N ALA A 313 4.81 15.96 16.62
CA ALA A 313 4.07 15.92 17.88
C ALA A 313 4.18 14.55 18.58
N PHE A 314 4.63 13.48 17.90
CA PHE A 314 4.58 12.13 18.46
C PHE A 314 5.36 12.02 19.77
N VAL A 315 6.64 12.37 19.76
CA VAL A 315 7.51 12.27 20.94
C VAL A 315 6.98 13.11 22.11
N PRO A 316 6.66 14.41 21.96
CA PRO A 316 6.08 15.19 23.06
C PRO A 316 4.75 14.65 23.59
N VAL A 317 3.93 14.02 22.72
CA VAL A 317 2.62 13.49 23.15
C VAL A 317 2.77 12.18 23.92
N VAL A 318 3.76 11.34 23.59
CA VAL A 318 4.07 10.13 24.37
C VAL A 318 4.28 10.44 25.84
N ASP A 319 4.96 11.54 26.17
CA ASP A 319 5.25 11.96 27.55
C ASP A 319 3.99 12.42 28.31
N LEU A 320 2.87 12.68 27.63
CA LEU A 320 1.59 13.07 28.23
C LEU A 320 0.74 11.86 28.70
N GLY A 321 1.17 10.64 28.35
CA GLY A 321 0.52 9.39 28.74
C GLY A 321 -0.43 8.80 27.71
N LEU A 322 -1.12 7.73 28.11
CA LEU A 322 -1.90 6.86 27.21
C LEU A 322 -3.04 7.60 26.47
N GLY A 323 -3.83 8.40 27.17
CA GLY A 323 -4.99 9.07 26.56
C GLY A 323 -4.62 9.97 25.37
N PRO A 324 -3.70 10.93 25.53
CA PRO A 324 -3.18 11.74 24.44
C PRO A 324 -2.56 10.92 23.31
N LEU A 325 -1.81 9.84 23.62
CA LEU A 325 -1.22 8.94 22.64
C LEU A 325 -2.30 8.25 21.78
N LEU A 326 -3.35 7.72 22.40
CA LEU A 326 -4.47 7.10 21.67
C LEU A 326 -5.17 8.08 20.74
N VAL A 327 -5.37 9.32 21.18
CA VAL A 327 -5.95 10.38 20.34
C VAL A 327 -5.01 10.69 19.17
N LEU A 328 -3.71 10.81 19.42
CA LEU A 328 -2.72 11.04 18.36
C LEU A 328 -2.73 9.90 17.34
N CYS A 329 -2.72 8.64 17.77
CA CYS A 329 -2.78 7.47 16.89
C CYS A 329 -4.08 7.47 16.05
N ALA A 330 -5.22 7.78 16.65
CA ALA A 330 -6.50 7.88 15.94
C ALA A 330 -6.48 8.99 14.87
N VAL A 331 -5.99 10.18 15.23
CA VAL A 331 -5.87 11.32 14.30
C VAL A 331 -4.85 11.01 13.20
N LEU A 332 -3.72 10.41 13.55
CA LEU A 332 -2.70 9.98 12.60
C LEU A 332 -3.29 8.97 11.59
N GLY A 333 -3.96 7.92 12.06
CA GLY A 333 -4.61 6.94 11.19
C GLY A 333 -5.62 7.59 10.26
N PHE A 334 -6.46 8.48 10.77
CA PHE A 334 -7.44 9.21 9.95
C PHE A 334 -6.76 9.96 8.79
N PHE A 335 -5.74 10.77 9.05
CA PHE A 335 -5.11 11.58 8.03
C PHE A 335 -4.18 10.79 7.11
N LEU A 336 -3.54 9.72 7.63
CA LEU A 336 -2.68 8.83 6.87
C LEU A 336 -3.45 8.11 5.74
N PHE A 337 -4.72 7.82 5.95
CA PHE A 337 -5.57 7.21 4.94
C PHE A 337 -6.41 8.23 4.15
N ALA A 338 -6.70 9.40 4.72
CA ALA A 338 -7.40 10.47 4.01
C ALA A 338 -6.59 11.02 2.81
N ILE A 339 -5.26 10.92 2.81
CA ILE A 339 -4.40 11.40 1.72
C ILE A 339 -4.49 10.51 0.48
N GLN A 340 -4.80 9.21 0.62
CA GLN A 340 -4.78 8.24 -0.46
C GLN A 340 -5.74 8.61 -1.64
N PRO A 341 -7.02 8.92 -1.43
CA PRO A 341 -7.88 9.38 -2.51
C PRO A 341 -7.37 10.64 -3.23
N PHE A 342 -6.70 11.54 -2.49
CA PHE A 342 -6.18 12.77 -3.07
C PHE A 342 -5.02 12.53 -4.02
N TYR A 343 -4.05 11.65 -3.68
CA TYR A 343 -2.96 11.37 -4.62
C TYR A 343 -3.46 10.54 -5.81
N GLN A 344 -4.40 9.61 -5.61
CA GLN A 344 -5.02 8.86 -6.72
C GLN A 344 -5.74 9.81 -7.68
N ASN A 345 -6.47 10.80 -7.15
CA ASN A 345 -7.09 11.84 -7.96
C ASN A 345 -6.04 12.73 -8.67
N ALA A 346 -4.94 13.08 -8.01
CA ALA A 346 -3.85 13.83 -8.65
C ALA A 346 -3.25 13.03 -9.82
N VAL A 347 -3.01 11.73 -9.66
CA VAL A 347 -2.58 10.85 -10.75
C VAL A 347 -3.57 10.92 -11.93
N ALA A 348 -4.87 10.81 -11.66
CA ALA A 348 -5.89 10.85 -12.70
C ALA A 348 -5.95 12.20 -13.45
N VAL A 349 -5.77 13.32 -12.70
CA VAL A 349 -5.86 14.71 -13.25
C VAL A 349 -4.61 15.09 -14.05
N TYR A 350 -3.42 14.73 -13.55
CA TYR A 350 -2.15 15.18 -14.14
C TYR A 350 -1.51 14.17 -15.10
N THR A 351 -2.20 13.06 -15.39
CA THR A 351 -1.74 12.05 -16.36
C THR A 351 -2.37 12.29 -17.73
N PRO A 352 -1.56 12.30 -18.82
CA PRO A 352 -2.10 12.30 -20.17
C PRO A 352 -3.02 11.09 -20.43
N PRO A 353 -4.15 11.27 -21.15
CA PRO A 353 -5.17 10.23 -21.32
C PRO A 353 -4.64 8.87 -21.83
N ASP A 354 -3.69 8.93 -22.77
CA ASP A 354 -3.15 7.74 -23.45
C ASP A 354 -2.16 6.93 -22.59
N THR A 355 -1.76 7.46 -21.42
CA THR A 355 -0.76 6.84 -20.53
C THR A 355 -1.29 6.45 -19.16
N ARG A 356 -2.60 6.48 -18.94
CA ARG A 356 -3.24 6.22 -17.62
C ARG A 356 -2.90 4.86 -17.03
N GLY A 357 -2.92 3.80 -17.82
CA GLY A 357 -2.55 2.46 -17.32
C GLY A 357 -1.12 2.41 -16.79
N LEU A 358 -0.21 3.04 -17.53
CA LEU A 358 1.21 3.12 -17.16
C LEU A 358 1.44 4.00 -15.92
N SER A 359 0.67 5.09 -15.78
CA SER A 359 0.79 5.98 -14.62
C SER A 359 0.44 5.29 -13.30
N TYR A 360 -0.57 4.42 -13.29
CA TYR A 360 -0.87 3.62 -12.10
C TYR A 360 0.26 2.64 -11.75
N GLY A 361 0.88 2.01 -12.75
CA GLY A 361 2.06 1.17 -12.51
C GLY A 361 3.22 1.93 -11.87
N TYR A 362 3.50 3.15 -12.35
CA TYR A 362 4.49 4.04 -11.73
C TYR A 362 4.05 4.54 -10.35
N THR A 363 2.76 4.80 -10.14
CA THR A 363 2.22 5.16 -8.81
C THR A 363 2.55 4.07 -7.79
N TYR A 364 2.28 2.80 -8.12
CA TYR A 364 2.65 1.68 -7.25
C TYR A 364 4.17 1.52 -7.08
N LEU A 365 4.96 1.80 -8.13
CA LEU A 365 6.42 1.84 -8.00
C LEU A 365 6.86 2.91 -6.99
N GLY A 366 6.29 4.12 -7.05
CA GLY A 366 6.58 5.21 -6.12
C GLY A 366 6.19 4.87 -4.69
N GLU A 367 4.92 4.49 -4.50
CA GLU A 367 4.30 4.27 -3.19
C GLU A 367 4.85 3.03 -2.46
N PHE A 368 4.90 1.89 -3.16
CA PHE A 368 5.31 0.62 -2.55
C PHE A 368 6.79 0.29 -2.81
N GLY A 369 7.31 0.56 -4.00
CA GLY A 369 8.67 0.21 -4.39
C GLY A 369 9.70 1.16 -3.76
N LEU A 370 9.66 2.44 -4.13
CA LEU A 370 10.55 3.45 -3.56
C LEU A 370 10.17 3.78 -2.11
N GLY A 371 8.87 3.78 -1.78
CA GLY A 371 8.36 3.93 -0.42
C GLY A 371 8.93 2.92 0.56
N ALA A 372 9.21 1.67 0.13
CA ALA A 372 9.87 0.65 0.94
C ALA A 372 11.26 1.08 1.42
N GLY A 373 11.91 2.03 0.73
CA GLY A 373 13.18 2.60 1.16
C GLY A 373 13.12 3.23 2.56
N SER A 374 11.96 3.78 2.97
CA SER A 374 11.78 4.33 4.31
C SER A 374 11.83 3.27 5.41
N ILE A 375 11.57 2.01 5.11
CA ILE A 375 11.68 0.91 6.08
C ILE A 375 13.16 0.69 6.41
N ALA A 376 14.03 0.62 5.41
CA ALA A 376 15.48 0.50 5.64
C ALA A 376 16.05 1.76 6.30
N ILE A 377 15.66 2.96 5.84
CA ILE A 377 16.08 4.23 6.45
C ILE A 377 15.58 4.30 7.90
N GLY A 378 14.32 3.95 8.15
CA GLY A 378 13.71 3.98 9.49
C GLY A 378 14.39 3.06 10.46
N GLY A 379 14.71 1.81 10.06
CA GLY A 379 15.44 0.87 10.89
C GLY A 379 16.85 1.38 11.25
N PHE A 380 17.57 1.93 10.28
CA PHE A 380 18.87 2.55 10.53
C PHE A 380 18.77 3.74 11.51
N VAL A 381 17.81 4.66 11.25
CA VAL A 381 17.66 5.87 12.08
C VAL A 381 17.19 5.54 13.50
N LEU A 382 16.26 4.60 13.66
CA LEU A 382 15.82 4.14 14.99
C LEU A 382 16.96 3.53 15.79
N GLY A 383 17.81 2.72 15.14
CA GLY A 383 18.95 2.07 15.78
C GLY A 383 20.08 3.03 16.17
N GLU A 384 20.41 4.00 15.30
CA GLU A 384 21.58 4.86 15.49
C GLU A 384 21.25 6.22 16.14
N ALA A 385 20.06 6.76 15.91
CA ALA A 385 19.70 8.12 16.31
C ALA A 385 18.41 8.23 17.14
N GLY A 386 17.69 7.13 17.29
CA GLY A 386 16.51 7.01 18.16
C GLY A 386 15.24 7.63 17.62
N LEU A 387 14.21 7.59 18.47
CA LEU A 387 12.82 7.90 18.14
C LEU A 387 12.62 9.31 17.59
N GLY A 388 13.24 10.32 18.20
CA GLY A 388 13.09 11.71 17.77
C GLY A 388 13.60 11.94 16.34
N ALA A 389 14.74 11.32 15.99
CA ALA A 389 15.31 11.40 14.65
C ALA A 389 14.42 10.68 13.61
N PHE A 390 13.85 9.54 13.98
CA PHE A 390 12.92 8.80 13.12
C PHE A 390 11.70 9.67 12.74
N PHE A 391 11.05 10.29 13.70
CA PHE A 391 9.90 11.17 13.43
C PHE A 391 10.30 12.45 12.70
N ALA A 392 11.50 12.98 12.92
CA ALA A 392 12.03 14.09 12.14
C ALA A 392 12.24 13.73 10.65
N VAL A 393 12.72 12.50 10.36
CA VAL A 393 12.82 11.99 8.99
C VAL A 393 11.44 11.87 8.35
N LEU A 394 10.44 11.29 9.04
CA LEU A 394 9.08 11.21 8.52
C LEU A 394 8.49 12.62 8.28
N ALA A 395 8.70 13.55 9.21
CA ALA A 395 8.28 14.94 9.03
C ALA A 395 8.96 15.61 7.82
N SER A 396 10.22 15.26 7.52
CA SER A 396 10.93 15.76 6.33
C SER A 396 10.31 15.25 5.03
N PHE A 397 9.90 13.98 4.97
CA PHE A 397 9.16 13.42 3.84
C PHE A 397 7.81 14.13 3.65
N ALA A 398 7.07 14.35 4.74
CA ALA A 398 5.83 15.08 4.71
C ALA A 398 6.03 16.54 4.26
N ALA A 399 7.07 17.23 4.73
CA ALA A 399 7.39 18.59 4.32
C ALA A 399 7.72 18.67 2.83
N ALA A 400 8.51 17.73 2.29
CA ALA A 400 8.82 17.65 0.87
C ALA A 400 7.56 17.42 0.04
N GLY A 401 6.69 16.47 0.44
CA GLY A 401 5.39 16.25 -0.20
C GLY A 401 4.49 17.48 -0.17
N ALA A 402 4.42 18.18 0.97
CA ALA A 402 3.65 19.43 1.11
C ALA A 402 4.15 20.53 0.18
N LEU A 403 5.47 20.75 0.11
CA LEU A 403 6.08 21.79 -0.75
C LEU A 403 5.85 21.50 -2.23
N LEU A 404 6.02 20.26 -2.68
CA LEU A 404 5.76 19.88 -4.07
C LEU A 404 4.27 20.01 -4.42
N SER A 405 3.38 19.61 -3.51
CA SER A 405 1.93 19.73 -3.69
C SER A 405 1.50 21.21 -3.72
N ALA A 406 2.09 22.07 -2.89
CA ALA A 406 1.90 23.51 -2.96
C ALA A 406 2.42 24.08 -4.29
N GLY A 407 3.54 23.56 -4.81
CA GLY A 407 4.06 23.91 -6.12
C GLY A 407 3.04 23.70 -7.25
N LEU A 408 2.28 22.59 -7.22
CA LEU A 408 1.18 22.35 -8.17
C LEU A 408 0.08 23.42 -8.04
N VAL A 409 -0.23 23.88 -6.84
CA VAL A 409 -1.22 24.96 -6.63
C VAL A 409 -0.75 26.28 -7.25
N PHE A 410 0.55 26.57 -7.20
CA PHE A 410 1.14 27.79 -7.75
C PHE A 410 1.54 27.67 -9.22
N GLY A 411 1.17 26.59 -9.91
CA GLY A 411 1.34 26.44 -11.36
C GLY A 411 2.68 25.84 -11.77
N LEU A 412 3.31 25.01 -10.91
CA LEU A 412 4.52 24.25 -11.27
C LEU A 412 4.29 23.30 -12.45
N ASP A 413 3.05 22.82 -12.63
CA ASP A 413 2.58 22.03 -13.78
C ASP A 413 2.75 22.75 -15.12
N ARG A 414 2.66 24.10 -15.14
CA ARG A 414 2.86 24.91 -16.34
C ARG A 414 4.27 24.82 -16.93
N LEU A 415 5.24 24.31 -16.17
CA LEU A 415 6.58 24.04 -16.71
C LEU A 415 6.57 22.96 -17.80
N PHE A 416 5.53 22.14 -17.82
CA PHE A 416 5.33 21.05 -18.78
C PHE A 416 4.38 21.44 -19.93
N ASP A 417 3.66 22.56 -19.82
CA ASP A 417 2.75 23.09 -20.85
C ASP A 417 3.47 23.87 -21.97
N ARG A 418 4.81 23.83 -22.03
CA ARG A 418 5.55 24.47 -23.12
C ARG A 418 5.29 23.75 -24.44
N SER A 419 4.18 24.09 -25.09
CA SER A 419 4.10 24.05 -26.54
C SER A 419 5.25 24.92 -27.07
N PRO A 420 5.98 24.51 -28.12
CA PRO A 420 6.93 25.40 -28.79
C PRO A 420 6.14 26.60 -29.33
N GLU A 421 6.18 27.72 -28.61
CA GLU A 421 5.70 28.98 -29.13
C GLU A 421 6.52 29.34 -30.38
N GLY A 422 5.84 29.55 -31.45
CA GLY A 422 6.21 30.50 -32.48
C GLY A 422 7.08 29.97 -33.63
N THR A 423 6.48 29.30 -34.56
CA THR A 423 6.70 29.65 -35.97
C THR A 423 5.41 30.28 -36.47
N THR A 424 5.23 31.58 -36.20
CA THR A 424 4.41 32.46 -37.07
C THR A 424 5.10 32.40 -38.43
N VAL A 425 4.60 31.56 -39.30
CA VAL A 425 4.81 31.71 -40.75
C VAL A 425 4.04 32.96 -41.11
N ASP A 426 4.73 34.11 -41.25
CA ASP A 426 4.20 35.27 -41.92
C ASP A 426 3.73 34.82 -43.28
N ALA A 427 2.42 34.83 -43.47
CA ALA A 427 1.78 34.73 -44.76
C ALA A 427 1.75 36.14 -45.36
N ASP A 428 2.87 36.51 -45.95
CA ASP A 428 2.92 37.61 -46.92
C ASP A 428 3.90 37.17 -48.01
N ASP A 429 3.32 36.62 -49.12
CA ASP A 429 3.56 36.92 -50.52
C ASP A 429 2.71 35.99 -51.43
#